data_9c186cc09cf6a7ecb0e1a15d06d73e19
#
_entry.id   9c186cc09cf6a7ecb0e1a15d06d73e19
#
_cell.length_a   1.000
_cell.length_b   1.000
_cell.length_c   1.000
_cell.angle_alpha   90.00
_cell.angle_beta   90.00
_cell.angle_gamma   90.00
#
_symmetry.space_group_name_H-M   'P 1'
#
loop_
_entity.id
_entity.type
_entity.pdbx_description
1 polymer ?
#
loop_
_entity_poly.entity_id
_entity_poly.type
_entity_poly.pdbx_seq_one_letter_code
_entity_poly.pdbx_strand_id
1 'polypeptide(L)'
;LSPGSARFGTSAYLRYKAGINPDEFSPMTDNVALSGLAKQMVLAGLLDDRTAQQAHQQAVRNKLSLVTYVVQNKLASGRAVAELAADQFGVAYMDLNALDKESQLKDVVSEKLARQHRVLPLVKRGHKLFVAVSDPTNHQAVTDIQFSTGLTTEAILVEDDKLGNAIDKFFESATTGLDDLENVDLDGVDVQTVSDDASSDDAGDAADDAPVVRFVNKMLLDAIRGGSSDLHFEPYEKAYRVRFRTDGILHEIARPPIQLAPRISARLKVMAGLDISERRKPQDGRIKMKLSKTKAIDFRVNTLPTLWGEKIVMRILDPSSAQMGIDALGYEEDQKDLYMNALRQPQGMILVTGPTGSGKTVSLYTGLNILNTVDVNISTAEDPVEINLEGINQVNVNPKQGMDFSQALRAFLRQDPDIIMVGEIRDLETAEIAIKAAQTGHMVMSTLHTNSAAETLTRLRNMGVPAFNIATSVNLIIAQRLARKLCNSCKKEVDVPRDVLLREGFPEQKLGTFKIYGPVGCDNCKGGYKGRVGIYEVVKNTPSLQRIIMEDGNSIDISTQMRKDGFNDLRTSALLKAMQGVTSLEEVNRVTKD
;
A
#
# COMPACT_ATOMS: atom_id res chain seq x y z
N LEU A 1 20.65 33.52 -64.55
CA LEU A 1 21.96 33.24 -65.19
C LEU A 1 22.58 32.03 -64.51
N SER A 2 22.59 30.94 -65.25
CA SER A 2 23.26 29.64 -65.04
C SER A 2 24.79 29.78 -65.11
N PRO A 3 25.60 28.71 -65.08
CA PRO A 3 25.40 27.31 -64.74
C PRO A 3 26.60 26.64 -64.01
N GLY A 4 26.47 25.35 -63.74
CA GLY A 4 27.49 24.36 -63.89
C GLY A 4 27.99 23.75 -62.58
N SER A 5 28.25 22.56 -62.47
CA SER A 5 28.41 21.36 -63.29
C SER A 5 28.62 20.18 -62.35
N ALA A 6 27.99 19.11 -62.64
CA ALA A 6 28.19 17.83 -62.00
C ALA A 6 29.58 17.25 -62.21
N ARG A 7 30.14 16.54 -61.22
CA ARG A 7 31.14 15.51 -61.46
C ARG A 7 30.72 14.22 -60.73
N PHE A 8 30.18 13.30 -61.52
CA PHE A 8 30.11 11.90 -61.18
C PHE A 8 31.51 11.29 -61.27
N GLY A 9 31.99 10.70 -60.19
CA GLY A 9 33.28 10.05 -60.12
C GLY A 9 33.12 8.53 -60.29
N THR A 10 33.63 8.05 -61.35
CA THR A 10 34.23 6.79 -61.77
C THR A 10 34.71 5.86 -60.64
N SER A 11 33.81 5.15 -59.92
CA SER A 11 34.19 4.00 -59.08
C SER A 11 33.31 2.75 -59.27
N ALA A 12 32.24 2.84 -60.07
CA ALA A 12 31.32 1.71 -60.29
C ALA A 12 31.66 0.88 -61.54
N TYR A 13 32.53 1.38 -62.44
CA TYR A 13 32.79 0.74 -63.75
C TYR A 13 33.98 -0.24 -63.76
N LEU A 14 34.77 -0.28 -62.73
CA LEU A 14 35.96 -1.19 -62.63
C LEU A 14 35.70 -2.49 -61.88
N ARG A 15 34.52 -2.70 -61.33
CA ARG A 15 34.21 -3.93 -60.56
C ARG A 15 33.48 -5.02 -61.34
N TYR A 16 33.17 -4.82 -62.63
CA TYR A 16 32.41 -5.79 -63.47
C TYR A 16 33.29 -6.75 -64.28
N LYS A 17 34.62 -6.70 -64.15
CA LYS A 17 35.56 -7.59 -64.91
C LYS A 17 36.32 -8.62 -64.10
N ALA A 18 35.99 -8.82 -62.82
CA ALA A 18 36.72 -9.81 -61.98
C ALA A 18 35.79 -10.87 -61.39
N GLY A 19 34.85 -11.41 -62.10
CA GLY A 19 34.18 -12.70 -61.86
C GLY A 19 34.02 -13.18 -60.41
N ILE A 20 33.69 -12.31 -59.45
CA ILE A 20 33.52 -12.67 -58.04
C ILE A 20 32.04 -12.65 -57.70
N ASN A 21 31.54 -13.81 -57.26
CA ASN A 21 30.17 -14.09 -56.89
C ASN A 21 29.73 -13.22 -55.68
N PRO A 22 28.56 -12.54 -55.67
CA PRO A 22 28.15 -11.64 -54.59
C PRO A 22 27.79 -12.31 -53.26
N ASP A 23 27.72 -13.63 -53.20
CA ASP A 23 27.19 -14.36 -52.02
C ASP A 23 28.26 -14.84 -51.02
N GLU A 24 29.52 -14.43 -51.17
CA GLU A 24 30.62 -14.80 -50.25
C GLU A 24 31.18 -13.63 -49.41
N PHE A 25 30.35 -12.72 -48.95
CA PHE A 25 30.78 -11.80 -47.87
C PHE A 25 30.00 -12.08 -46.58
N SER A 26 30.51 -13.00 -45.81
CA SER A 26 30.28 -12.98 -44.36
C SER A 26 30.78 -11.64 -43.78
N PRO A 27 30.00 -10.95 -42.92
CA PRO A 27 30.46 -9.74 -42.31
C PRO A 27 31.70 -10.09 -41.46
N MET A 28 32.83 -9.43 -41.73
CA MET A 28 33.97 -9.43 -40.83
C MET A 28 33.49 -8.94 -39.48
N THR A 29 33.38 -9.86 -38.54
CA THR A 29 33.30 -9.53 -37.14
C THR A 29 34.64 -8.91 -36.78
N ASP A 30 34.67 -7.60 -36.49
CA ASP A 30 35.78 -6.97 -35.80
C ASP A 30 35.97 -7.71 -34.49
N ASN A 31 36.94 -8.60 -34.49
CA ASN A 31 37.37 -9.34 -33.30
C ASN A 31 38.14 -8.35 -32.40
N VAL A 32 37.40 -7.53 -31.66
CA VAL A 32 37.97 -6.70 -30.60
C VAL A 32 38.51 -7.64 -29.53
N ALA A 33 39.79 -7.70 -29.42
CA ALA A 33 40.44 -8.53 -28.40
C ALA A 33 39.97 -8.09 -27.01
N LEU A 34 39.31 -8.98 -26.26
CA LEU A 34 38.87 -8.72 -24.90
C LEU A 34 40.05 -8.32 -24.02
N SER A 35 39.93 -7.23 -23.30
CA SER A 35 40.94 -6.73 -22.36
C SER A 35 40.30 -6.41 -20.99
N GLY A 36 41.14 -6.25 -19.98
CA GLY A 36 40.69 -5.86 -18.64
C GLY A 36 39.68 -6.82 -17.99
N LEU A 37 38.69 -6.29 -17.33
CA LEU A 37 37.70 -7.06 -16.56
C LEU A 37 36.88 -8.03 -17.44
N ALA A 38 36.58 -7.65 -18.69
CA ALA A 38 35.87 -8.52 -19.63
C ALA A 38 36.61 -9.85 -19.86
N LYS A 39 37.92 -9.78 -20.06
CA LYS A 39 38.77 -10.97 -20.24
C LYS A 39 38.81 -11.81 -18.96
N GLN A 40 38.87 -11.16 -17.80
CA GLN A 40 38.91 -11.90 -16.53
C GLN A 40 37.57 -12.62 -16.24
N MET A 41 36.44 -12.02 -16.60
CA MET A 41 35.12 -12.70 -16.48
C MET A 41 35.06 -13.97 -17.34
N VAL A 42 35.68 -13.98 -18.52
CA VAL A 42 35.77 -15.17 -19.38
C VAL A 42 36.70 -16.20 -18.77
N LEU A 43 37.89 -15.79 -18.31
CA LEU A 43 38.86 -16.71 -17.68
C LEU A 43 38.32 -17.35 -16.40
N ALA A 44 37.49 -16.62 -15.63
CA ALA A 44 36.82 -17.13 -14.44
C ALA A 44 35.56 -17.97 -14.76
N GLY A 45 35.18 -18.12 -16.03
CA GLY A 45 34.00 -18.88 -16.43
C GLY A 45 32.66 -18.24 -16.12
N LEU A 46 32.65 -16.95 -15.84
CA LEU A 46 31.41 -16.18 -15.58
C LEU A 46 30.64 -15.84 -16.87
N LEU A 47 31.40 -15.68 -17.99
CA LEU A 47 30.87 -15.41 -19.33
C LEU A 47 31.64 -16.21 -20.37
N ASP A 48 31.00 -16.56 -21.47
CA ASP A 48 31.70 -17.03 -22.66
C ASP A 48 32.24 -15.86 -23.50
N ASP A 49 33.26 -16.12 -24.34
CA ASP A 49 33.92 -15.08 -25.16
C ASP A 49 32.96 -14.27 -26.01
N ARG A 50 31.95 -14.90 -26.60
CA ARG A 50 30.97 -14.27 -27.48
C ARG A 50 30.04 -13.34 -26.70
N THR A 51 29.55 -13.83 -25.57
CA THR A 51 28.68 -13.03 -24.68
C THR A 51 29.46 -11.86 -24.07
N ALA A 52 30.73 -12.05 -23.70
CA ALA A 52 31.54 -10.96 -23.16
C ALA A 52 31.82 -9.85 -24.18
N GLN A 53 32.09 -10.22 -25.46
CA GLN A 53 32.24 -9.26 -26.55
C GLN A 53 30.96 -8.49 -26.83
N GLN A 54 29.81 -9.15 -26.89
CA GLN A 54 28.50 -8.53 -27.07
C GLN A 54 28.16 -7.61 -25.92
N ALA A 55 28.37 -8.06 -24.68
CA ALA A 55 28.13 -7.26 -23.49
C ALA A 55 28.98 -5.99 -23.48
N HIS A 56 30.27 -6.09 -23.83
CA HIS A 56 31.14 -4.93 -23.91
C HIS A 56 30.69 -3.93 -24.98
N GLN A 57 30.34 -4.38 -26.18
CA GLN A 57 29.84 -3.51 -27.26
C GLN A 57 28.52 -2.82 -26.87
N GLN A 58 27.61 -3.54 -26.26
CA GLN A 58 26.31 -2.99 -25.85
C GLN A 58 26.44 -2.03 -24.65
N ALA A 59 27.33 -2.33 -23.69
CA ALA A 59 27.62 -1.43 -22.58
C ALA A 59 28.14 -0.06 -23.11
N VAL A 60 29.08 -0.07 -24.06
CA VAL A 60 29.58 1.15 -24.69
C VAL A 60 28.48 1.91 -25.44
N ARG A 61 27.63 1.21 -26.21
CA ARG A 61 26.49 1.84 -26.92
C ARG A 61 25.50 2.49 -25.97
N ASN A 62 25.23 1.85 -24.84
CA ASN A 62 24.26 2.32 -23.84
C ASN A 62 24.88 3.30 -22.82
N LYS A 63 26.17 3.64 -22.96
CA LYS A 63 26.91 4.49 -22.02
C LYS A 63 26.88 3.98 -20.57
N LEU A 64 26.88 2.66 -20.41
CA LEU A 64 26.91 1.98 -19.12
C LEU A 64 28.29 1.37 -18.88
N SER A 65 28.64 1.13 -17.59
CA SER A 65 29.81 0.32 -17.28
C SER A 65 29.55 -1.15 -17.68
N LEU A 66 30.61 -1.90 -18.00
CA LEU A 66 30.48 -3.31 -18.31
C LEU A 66 29.86 -4.08 -17.14
N VAL A 67 30.27 -3.79 -15.91
CA VAL A 67 29.75 -4.40 -14.68
C VAL A 67 28.24 -4.19 -14.58
N THR A 68 27.79 -2.94 -14.71
CA THR A 68 26.38 -2.58 -14.65
C THR A 68 25.56 -3.29 -15.74
N TYR A 69 26.08 -3.32 -16.98
CA TYR A 69 25.38 -4.00 -18.09
C TYR A 69 25.22 -5.50 -17.84
N VAL A 70 26.30 -6.17 -17.41
CA VAL A 70 26.32 -7.62 -17.15
C VAL A 70 25.36 -8.00 -16.04
N VAL A 71 25.33 -7.24 -14.95
CA VAL A 71 24.48 -7.51 -13.79
C VAL A 71 23.00 -7.20 -14.10
N GLN A 72 22.70 -6.07 -14.73
CA GLN A 72 21.32 -5.68 -15.09
C GLN A 72 20.68 -6.67 -16.08
N ASN A 73 21.45 -7.18 -17.04
CA ASN A 73 20.95 -8.19 -17.99
C ASN A 73 21.03 -9.63 -17.45
N LYS A 74 21.39 -9.80 -16.17
CA LYS A 74 21.48 -11.12 -15.51
C LYS A 74 22.43 -12.11 -16.20
N LEU A 75 23.46 -11.61 -16.86
CA LEU A 75 24.47 -12.44 -17.54
C LEU A 75 25.43 -13.08 -16.52
N ALA A 76 25.70 -12.38 -15.40
CA ALA A 76 26.39 -12.93 -14.24
C ALA A 76 25.82 -12.32 -12.95
N SER A 77 26.04 -12.98 -11.80
CA SER A 77 25.57 -12.46 -10.51
C SER A 77 26.43 -11.27 -10.05
N GLY A 78 25.81 -10.24 -9.47
CA GLY A 78 26.52 -9.06 -8.96
C GLY A 78 27.62 -9.42 -7.96
N ARG A 79 27.38 -10.42 -7.11
CA ARG A 79 28.35 -10.93 -6.14
C ARG A 79 29.57 -11.57 -6.80
N ALA A 80 29.37 -12.48 -7.77
CA ALA A 80 30.49 -13.14 -8.44
C ALA A 80 31.37 -12.16 -9.22
N VAL A 81 30.76 -11.14 -9.84
CA VAL A 81 31.47 -10.06 -10.54
C VAL A 81 32.26 -9.21 -9.56
N ALA A 82 31.70 -8.84 -8.42
CA ALA A 82 32.36 -8.02 -7.40
C ALA A 82 33.53 -8.79 -6.73
N GLU A 83 33.35 -10.04 -6.38
CA GLU A 83 34.42 -10.91 -5.82
C GLU A 83 35.59 -11.07 -6.82
N LEU A 84 35.30 -11.36 -8.08
CA LEU A 84 36.33 -11.45 -9.13
C LEU A 84 37.09 -10.13 -9.30
N ALA A 85 36.36 -9.01 -9.34
CA ALA A 85 36.97 -7.70 -9.48
C ALA A 85 37.83 -7.33 -8.25
N ALA A 86 37.41 -7.69 -7.05
CA ALA A 86 38.18 -7.49 -5.82
C ALA A 86 39.53 -8.23 -5.86
N ASP A 87 39.51 -9.49 -6.25
CA ASP A 87 40.72 -10.32 -6.37
C ASP A 87 41.69 -9.83 -7.45
N GLN A 88 41.15 -9.40 -8.60
CA GLN A 88 41.99 -8.96 -9.73
C GLN A 88 42.61 -7.58 -9.56
N PHE A 89 41.90 -6.66 -8.89
CA PHE A 89 42.35 -5.26 -8.73
C PHE A 89 42.92 -4.97 -7.33
N GLY A 90 42.89 -5.97 -6.41
CA GLY A 90 43.37 -5.79 -5.04
C GLY A 90 42.60 -4.76 -4.22
N VAL A 91 41.32 -4.58 -4.53
CA VAL A 91 40.42 -3.62 -3.85
C VAL A 91 39.56 -4.39 -2.84
N ALA A 92 39.38 -3.84 -1.63
CA ALA A 92 38.56 -4.48 -0.60
C ALA A 92 37.11 -4.62 -1.07
N TYR A 93 36.49 -5.80 -0.83
CA TYR A 93 35.08 -6.07 -1.06
C TYR A 93 34.29 -5.97 0.25
N MET A 94 33.07 -5.40 0.17
CA MET A 94 32.16 -5.29 1.30
C MET A 94 30.71 -5.59 0.88
N ASP A 95 29.98 -6.35 1.70
CA ASP A 95 28.52 -6.48 1.55
C ASP A 95 27.82 -5.26 2.15
N LEU A 96 27.08 -4.50 1.32
CA LEU A 96 26.33 -3.32 1.75
C LEU A 96 25.27 -3.60 2.82
N ASN A 97 24.81 -4.85 2.95
CA ASN A 97 23.86 -5.21 4.01
C ASN A 97 24.50 -5.19 5.41
N ALA A 98 25.82 -5.21 5.50
CA ALA A 98 26.56 -5.11 6.77
C ALA A 98 26.78 -3.64 7.23
N LEU A 99 26.37 -2.66 6.43
CA LEU A 99 26.54 -1.26 6.76
C LEU A 99 25.46 -0.79 7.74
N ASP A 100 25.87 -0.20 8.87
CA ASP A 100 24.95 0.41 9.83
C ASP A 100 24.36 1.71 9.25
N LYS A 101 23.03 1.87 9.32
CA LYS A 101 22.26 2.91 8.60
C LYS A 101 22.40 4.32 9.21
N GLU A 102 23.13 4.49 10.28
CA GLU A 102 23.26 5.77 11.01
C GLU A 102 24.44 6.65 10.54
N SER A 103 25.08 6.39 9.41
CA SER A 103 26.21 7.20 8.99
C SER A 103 25.80 8.60 8.50
N GLN A 104 26.24 9.62 9.23
CA GLN A 104 26.02 11.06 8.99
C GLN A 104 26.79 11.65 7.77
N LEU A 105 26.89 10.94 6.65
CA LEU A 105 27.72 11.34 5.51
C LEU A 105 26.94 11.96 4.33
N LYS A 106 25.67 12.31 4.57
CA LYS A 106 24.79 12.82 3.51
C LYS A 106 25.23 14.14 2.89
N ASP A 107 25.96 14.97 3.66
CA ASP A 107 26.41 16.28 3.20
C ASP A 107 27.85 16.28 2.63
N VAL A 108 28.51 15.11 2.57
CA VAL A 108 29.92 15.02 2.16
C VAL A 108 30.08 14.89 0.64
N VAL A 109 29.17 14.17 -0.02
CA VAL A 109 29.16 13.99 -1.47
C VAL A 109 27.80 14.42 -2.00
N SER A 110 27.80 15.28 -3.04
CA SER A 110 26.53 15.72 -3.65
C SER A 110 25.81 14.56 -4.35
N GLU A 111 24.48 14.52 -4.26
CA GLU A 111 23.65 13.51 -4.91
C GLU A 111 23.92 13.39 -6.41
N LYS A 112 24.04 14.54 -7.10
CA LYS A 112 24.36 14.60 -8.53
C LYS A 112 25.64 13.82 -8.86
N LEU A 113 26.69 14.01 -8.07
CA LEU A 113 27.98 13.36 -8.27
C LEU A 113 27.91 11.87 -7.95
N ALA A 114 27.23 11.52 -6.87
CA ALA A 114 27.02 10.13 -6.44
C ALA A 114 26.23 9.33 -7.48
N ARG A 115 25.15 9.88 -8.03
CA ARG A 115 24.34 9.25 -9.08
C ARG A 115 25.07 9.17 -10.42
N GLN A 116 25.75 10.25 -10.81
CA GLN A 116 26.51 10.31 -12.08
C GLN A 116 27.59 9.24 -12.15
N HIS A 117 28.31 9.01 -11.06
CA HIS A 117 29.42 8.06 -10.99
C HIS A 117 29.06 6.70 -10.36
N ARG A 118 27.79 6.52 -9.92
CA ARG A 118 27.32 5.33 -9.17
C ARG A 118 28.22 5.04 -7.96
N VAL A 119 28.34 5.99 -7.04
CA VAL A 119 29.18 5.91 -5.86
C VAL A 119 28.38 6.23 -4.61
N LEU A 120 28.59 5.47 -3.53
CA LEU A 120 27.96 5.73 -2.22
C LEU A 120 29.04 6.04 -1.17
N PRO A 121 28.98 7.18 -0.44
CA PRO A 121 29.88 7.44 0.67
C PRO A 121 29.58 6.48 1.83
N LEU A 122 30.58 5.73 2.31
CA LEU A 122 30.44 4.71 3.34
C LEU A 122 30.82 5.24 4.72
N VAL A 123 32.08 5.70 4.86
CA VAL A 123 32.60 6.17 6.13
C VAL A 123 33.70 7.22 5.92
N LYS A 124 33.76 8.22 6.81
CA LYS A 124 34.82 9.22 6.88
C LYS A 124 35.68 8.97 8.13
N ARG A 125 36.98 8.79 7.93
CA ARG A 125 37.95 8.66 9.03
C ARG A 125 39.04 9.74 8.89
N GLY A 126 38.95 10.78 9.68
CA GLY A 126 39.85 11.94 9.57
C GLY A 126 39.77 12.59 8.17
N HIS A 127 40.84 12.57 7.42
CA HIS A 127 40.95 13.14 6.07
C HIS A 127 40.70 12.11 4.95
N LYS A 128 40.34 10.89 5.29
CA LYS A 128 40.03 9.82 4.33
C LYS A 128 38.53 9.59 4.25
N LEU A 129 38.02 9.50 3.00
CA LEU A 129 36.65 9.10 2.67
C LEU A 129 36.67 7.74 1.97
N PHE A 130 35.92 6.79 2.50
CA PHE A 130 35.70 5.49 1.86
C PHE A 130 34.39 5.53 1.08
N VAL A 131 34.43 5.09 -0.18
CA VAL A 131 33.29 5.13 -1.09
C VAL A 131 33.04 3.76 -1.72
N ALA A 132 31.78 3.34 -1.77
CA ALA A 132 31.39 2.12 -2.47
C ALA A 132 31.33 2.39 -3.97
N VAL A 133 31.92 1.48 -4.75
CA VAL A 133 31.88 1.46 -6.23
C VAL A 133 31.60 0.02 -6.69
N SER A 134 30.97 -0.14 -7.85
CA SER A 134 30.77 -1.48 -8.44
C SER A 134 31.81 -1.81 -9.51
N ASP A 135 32.48 -0.80 -10.04
CA ASP A 135 33.49 -0.94 -11.10
C ASP A 135 34.82 -0.33 -10.67
N PRO A 136 35.86 -1.16 -10.41
CA PRO A 136 37.17 -0.67 -9.95
C PRO A 136 37.94 0.09 -11.04
N THR A 137 37.52 0.01 -12.29
CA THR A 137 38.17 0.72 -13.41
C THR A 137 37.71 2.17 -13.54
N ASN A 138 36.66 2.57 -12.79
CA ASN A 138 36.13 3.92 -12.79
C ASN A 138 36.95 4.86 -11.89
N HIS A 139 38.21 5.09 -12.27
CA HIS A 139 39.13 6.02 -11.56
C HIS A 139 38.64 7.47 -11.58
N GLN A 140 37.85 7.84 -12.61
CA GLN A 140 37.26 9.17 -12.74
C GLN A 140 36.36 9.47 -11.54
N ALA A 141 35.53 8.53 -11.14
CA ALA A 141 34.62 8.68 -10.00
C ALA A 141 35.36 9.02 -8.70
N VAL A 142 36.43 8.30 -8.41
CA VAL A 142 37.23 8.53 -7.20
C VAL A 142 37.91 9.92 -7.25
N THR A 143 38.46 10.30 -8.42
CA THR A 143 39.12 11.60 -8.62
C THR A 143 38.15 12.76 -8.50
N ASP A 144 36.96 12.68 -9.10
CA ASP A 144 35.96 13.74 -9.07
C ASP A 144 35.41 13.95 -7.65
N ILE A 145 35.23 12.85 -6.89
CA ILE A 145 34.83 12.93 -5.48
C ILE A 145 35.94 13.53 -4.62
N GLN A 146 37.18 13.11 -4.83
CA GLN A 146 38.34 13.68 -4.13
C GLN A 146 38.46 15.19 -4.37
N PHE A 147 38.27 15.61 -5.62
CA PHE A 147 38.30 17.02 -6.00
C PHE A 147 37.15 17.83 -5.38
N SER A 148 35.93 17.27 -5.37
CA SER A 148 34.75 17.97 -4.84
C SER A 148 34.72 18.05 -3.31
N THR A 149 35.26 17.05 -2.62
CA THR A 149 35.23 16.95 -1.15
C THR A 149 36.51 17.46 -0.46
N GLY A 150 37.62 17.57 -1.19
CA GLY A 150 38.94 17.85 -0.62
C GLY A 150 39.51 16.72 0.26
N LEU A 151 38.88 15.55 0.27
CA LEU A 151 39.25 14.38 1.09
C LEU A 151 39.97 13.33 0.24
N THR A 152 40.97 12.67 0.81
CA THR A 152 41.57 11.50 0.17
C THR A 152 40.51 10.38 0.07
N THR A 153 40.17 9.96 -1.16
CA THR A 153 39.07 9.02 -1.41
C THR A 153 39.63 7.64 -1.74
N GLU A 154 39.14 6.62 -1.04
CA GLU A 154 39.47 5.20 -1.25
C GLU A 154 38.21 4.42 -1.67
N ALA A 155 38.32 3.62 -2.73
CA ALA A 155 37.23 2.79 -3.25
C ALA A 155 37.12 1.47 -2.48
N ILE A 156 35.89 1.05 -2.21
CA ILE A 156 35.53 -0.29 -1.71
C ILE A 156 34.55 -0.90 -2.71
N LEU A 157 34.81 -2.12 -3.17
CA LEU A 157 33.94 -2.81 -4.11
C LEU A 157 32.70 -3.37 -3.43
N VAL A 158 31.57 -3.24 -4.12
CA VAL A 158 30.27 -3.76 -3.69
C VAL A 158 29.50 -4.33 -4.89
N GLU A 159 28.46 -5.08 -4.63
CA GLU A 159 27.58 -5.65 -5.66
C GLU A 159 26.79 -4.52 -6.37
N ASP A 160 26.79 -4.52 -7.72
CA ASP A 160 26.16 -3.44 -8.53
C ASP A 160 24.66 -3.33 -8.35
N ASP A 161 23.95 -4.47 -8.24
CA ASP A 161 22.51 -4.54 -7.99
C ASP A 161 22.12 -3.96 -6.63
N LYS A 162 22.98 -4.13 -5.60
CA LYS A 162 22.80 -3.56 -4.28
C LYS A 162 23.18 -2.09 -4.23
N LEU A 163 24.23 -1.69 -4.98
CA LEU A 163 24.73 -0.30 -4.98
C LEU A 163 23.70 0.68 -5.52
N GLY A 164 23.04 0.38 -6.65
CA GLY A 164 21.99 1.23 -7.19
C GLY A 164 20.88 1.49 -6.19
N ASN A 165 20.32 0.43 -5.63
CA ASN A 165 19.27 0.51 -4.61
C ASN A 165 19.73 1.22 -3.33
N ALA A 166 21.01 1.08 -2.95
CA ALA A 166 21.56 1.74 -1.78
C ALA A 166 21.75 3.24 -1.99
N ILE A 167 22.20 3.67 -3.19
CA ILE A 167 22.29 5.08 -3.56
C ILE A 167 20.91 5.73 -3.53
N ASP A 168 19.90 5.09 -4.13
CA ASP A 168 18.53 5.59 -4.12
C ASP A 168 18.01 5.73 -2.68
N LYS A 169 18.13 4.70 -1.86
CA LYS A 169 17.72 4.75 -0.45
C LYS A 169 18.50 5.77 0.38
N PHE A 170 19.78 5.96 0.11
CA PHE A 170 20.64 6.89 0.85
C PHE A 170 20.24 8.34 0.59
N PHE A 171 19.99 8.69 -0.66
CA PHE A 171 19.57 10.04 -1.05
C PHE A 171 18.06 10.24 -0.94
N GLU A 172 17.20 9.23 -1.14
CA GLU A 172 15.76 9.30 -0.83
C GLU A 172 15.50 9.63 0.64
N SER A 173 16.31 9.13 1.55
CA SER A 173 16.21 9.50 2.97
C SER A 173 16.82 10.88 3.29
N ALA A 174 17.60 11.49 2.38
CA ALA A 174 18.21 12.81 2.52
C ALA A 174 17.44 13.92 1.82
N THR A 175 16.78 13.59 0.72
CA THR A 175 16.10 14.55 -0.18
C THR A 175 14.58 14.37 -0.13
N THR A 176 13.98 14.40 1.04
CA THR A 176 12.57 14.83 1.12
C THR A 176 12.46 16.34 0.98
N GLY A 177 13.42 16.94 0.31
CA GLY A 177 13.41 18.31 -0.16
C GLY A 177 12.92 18.42 -1.60
N LEU A 178 12.39 19.55 -1.95
CA LEU A 178 11.71 19.92 -3.18
C LEU A 178 12.47 19.69 -4.50
N ASP A 179 13.76 19.36 -4.46
CA ASP A 179 14.62 19.29 -5.66
C ASP A 179 14.42 18.02 -6.52
N ASP A 180 13.89 16.93 -5.95
CA ASP A 180 13.56 15.68 -6.68
C ASP A 180 12.28 15.75 -7.52
N LEU A 181 11.64 16.90 -7.56
CA LEU A 181 10.35 17.07 -8.23
C LEU A 181 10.45 17.40 -9.72
N GLU A 182 11.67 17.61 -10.24
CA GLU A 182 11.85 17.98 -11.66
C GLU A 182 11.60 16.84 -12.65
N ASN A 183 11.62 15.57 -12.20
CA ASN A 183 11.52 14.40 -13.07
C ASN A 183 10.28 13.50 -12.79
N VAL A 184 9.27 13.99 -12.08
CA VAL A 184 8.02 13.25 -11.93
C VAL A 184 7.15 13.54 -13.15
N ASP A 185 6.96 12.53 -14.00
CA ASP A 185 6.03 12.57 -15.12
C ASP A 185 4.60 12.69 -14.57
N LEU A 186 4.13 13.93 -14.45
CA LEU A 186 2.77 14.29 -14.00
C LEU A 186 1.83 14.52 -15.18
N ASP A 187 2.30 14.25 -16.41
CA ASP A 187 1.51 14.39 -17.64
C ASP A 187 0.36 13.36 -17.64
N GLY A 188 -0.80 13.80 -17.20
CA GLY A 188 -2.04 13.01 -17.21
C GLY A 188 -2.78 12.91 -15.87
N VAL A 189 -2.24 13.48 -14.80
CA VAL A 189 -2.94 13.52 -13.49
C VAL A 189 -3.69 14.84 -13.37
N ASP A 190 -5.00 14.81 -13.60
CA ASP A 190 -5.88 15.97 -13.42
C ASP A 190 -6.53 15.92 -12.03
N VAL A 191 -6.19 16.89 -11.19
CA VAL A 191 -6.80 17.06 -9.87
C VAL A 191 -7.95 18.04 -10.02
N GLN A 192 -9.17 17.50 -10.14
CA GLN A 192 -10.37 18.34 -10.15
C GLN A 192 -10.68 18.80 -8.73
N THR A 193 -10.73 20.12 -8.52
CA THR A 193 -11.36 20.73 -7.34
C THR A 193 -12.88 20.62 -7.47
N VAL A 194 -13.56 20.39 -6.36
CA VAL A 194 -15.03 20.20 -6.32
C VAL A 194 -15.83 21.48 -6.68
N SER A 195 -15.17 22.58 -6.99
CA SER A 195 -15.79 23.84 -7.40
C SER A 195 -15.57 24.08 -8.90
N ASP A 196 -16.48 23.60 -9.74
CA ASP A 196 -16.55 23.89 -11.19
C ASP A 196 -17.09 25.32 -11.48
N ASP A 197 -17.15 26.24 -10.50
CA ASP A 197 -17.67 27.60 -10.69
C ASP A 197 -16.81 28.69 -10.01
N ALA A 198 -15.49 28.63 -10.13
CA ALA A 198 -14.64 29.76 -9.75
C ALA A 198 -13.67 30.10 -10.89
N SER A 199 -14.04 31.16 -11.62
CA SER A 199 -13.20 31.84 -12.60
C SER A 199 -11.78 32.06 -12.07
N SER A 200 -10.82 31.57 -12.86
CA SER A 200 -9.39 31.81 -12.72
C SER A 200 -9.06 33.30 -12.89
N ASP A 201 -8.84 34.02 -11.81
CA ASP A 201 -8.15 35.30 -11.81
C ASP A 201 -7.34 35.45 -10.52
N ASP A 202 -6.21 34.76 -10.45
CA ASP A 202 -5.08 35.14 -9.61
C ASP A 202 -3.77 34.53 -10.18
N ALA A 203 -3.27 35.14 -11.24
CA ALA A 203 -2.06 34.72 -11.95
C ALA A 203 -0.76 35.28 -11.32
N GLY A 204 -0.78 35.71 -10.05
CA GLY A 204 0.30 36.43 -9.41
C GLY A 204 1.35 35.59 -8.66
N ASP A 205 1.00 34.37 -8.17
CA ASP A 205 1.89 33.57 -7.30
C ASP A 205 2.19 32.15 -7.83
N ALA A 206 1.82 31.86 -9.06
CA ALA A 206 1.83 30.49 -9.60
C ALA A 206 3.23 29.86 -9.73
N ALA A 207 4.29 30.66 -9.91
CA ALA A 207 5.64 30.14 -10.10
C ALA A 207 6.31 29.71 -8.77
N ASP A 208 5.97 30.39 -7.68
CA ASP A 208 6.58 30.16 -6.35
C ASP A 208 5.94 28.97 -5.61
N ASP A 209 4.73 28.56 -6.01
CA ASP A 209 4.00 27.41 -5.42
C ASP A 209 4.21 26.07 -6.17
N ALA A 210 4.82 26.09 -7.35
CA ALA A 210 5.06 24.88 -8.15
C ALA A 210 5.74 23.73 -7.37
N PRO A 211 6.74 23.98 -6.51
CA PRO A 211 7.37 22.93 -5.71
C PRO A 211 6.41 22.28 -4.69
N VAL A 212 5.56 23.09 -4.03
CA VAL A 212 4.59 22.61 -3.04
C VAL A 212 3.51 21.78 -3.73
N VAL A 213 3.04 22.23 -4.90
CA VAL A 213 2.05 21.49 -5.71
C VAL A 213 2.60 20.12 -6.11
N ARG A 214 3.84 20.07 -6.63
CA ARG A 214 4.50 18.81 -7.00
C ARG A 214 4.69 17.89 -5.79
N PHE A 215 5.12 18.43 -4.66
CA PHE A 215 5.28 17.66 -3.42
C PHE A 215 3.96 17.03 -2.97
N VAL A 216 2.88 17.80 -2.89
CA VAL A 216 1.56 17.30 -2.48
C VAL A 216 1.08 16.23 -3.45
N ASN A 217 1.14 16.47 -4.75
CA ASN A 217 0.71 15.51 -5.76
C ASN A 217 1.52 14.21 -5.70
N LYS A 218 2.85 14.30 -5.51
CA LYS A 218 3.73 13.13 -5.29
C LYS A 218 3.27 12.34 -4.07
N MET A 219 3.03 12.98 -2.92
CA MET A 219 2.58 12.31 -1.71
C MET A 219 1.25 11.57 -1.93
N LEU A 220 0.30 12.18 -2.63
CA LEU A 220 -0.98 11.53 -2.95
C LEU A 220 -0.79 10.30 -3.83
N LEU A 221 -0.01 10.41 -4.89
CA LEU A 221 0.29 9.30 -5.82
C LEU A 221 1.05 8.16 -5.13
N ASP A 222 2.07 8.49 -4.33
CA ASP A 222 2.85 7.50 -3.60
C ASP A 222 2.01 6.74 -2.57
N ALA A 223 1.09 7.43 -1.90
CA ALA A 223 0.15 6.81 -0.98
C ALA A 223 -0.81 5.84 -1.70
N ILE A 224 -1.35 6.23 -2.85
CA ILE A 224 -2.21 5.37 -3.67
C ILE A 224 -1.43 4.14 -4.14
N ARG A 225 -0.24 4.34 -4.73
CA ARG A 225 0.62 3.24 -5.24
C ARG A 225 1.07 2.29 -4.12
N GLY A 226 1.33 2.85 -2.94
CA GLY A 226 1.71 2.10 -1.74
C GLY A 226 0.55 1.39 -1.04
N GLY A 227 -0.70 1.52 -1.53
CA GLY A 227 -1.90 0.93 -0.90
C GLY A 227 -2.17 1.46 0.50
N SER A 228 -1.84 2.73 0.75
CA SER A 228 -2.10 3.38 2.03
C SER A 228 -3.59 3.69 2.21
N SER A 229 -4.08 3.66 3.43
CA SER A 229 -5.46 4.06 3.76
C SER A 229 -5.60 5.52 4.12
N ASP A 230 -4.59 6.09 4.79
CA ASP A 230 -4.64 7.47 5.26
C ASP A 230 -3.27 8.14 5.11
N LEU A 231 -3.29 9.46 4.83
CA LEU A 231 -2.13 10.35 4.86
C LEU A 231 -2.30 11.33 6.02
N HIS A 232 -1.23 11.54 6.76
CA HIS A 232 -1.19 12.48 7.88
C HIS A 232 -0.12 13.54 7.62
N PHE A 233 -0.54 14.79 7.56
CA PHE A 233 0.33 15.96 7.49
C PHE A 233 0.32 16.63 8.85
N GLU A 234 1.46 16.64 9.55
CA GLU A 234 1.52 16.92 10.99
C GLU A 234 2.57 17.99 11.32
N PRO A 235 2.13 19.20 11.72
CA PRO A 235 3.03 20.23 12.23
C PRO A 235 3.40 19.98 13.69
N TYR A 236 4.68 20.18 14.02
CA TYR A 236 5.25 20.18 15.35
C TYR A 236 6.10 21.45 15.55
N GLU A 237 6.59 21.69 16.77
CA GLU A 237 7.38 22.88 17.11
C GLU A 237 8.59 23.09 16.17
N LYS A 238 9.35 22.02 15.93
CA LYS A 238 10.61 22.07 15.20
C LYS A 238 10.64 21.22 13.92
N ALA A 239 9.52 20.60 13.57
CA ALA A 239 9.45 19.68 12.45
C ALA A 239 8.06 19.67 11.82
N TYR A 240 8.01 19.40 10.53
CA TYR A 240 6.80 19.01 9.84
C TYR A 240 6.97 17.58 9.35
N ARG A 241 5.99 16.72 9.61
CA ARG A 241 6.08 15.28 9.33
C ARG A 241 4.92 14.81 8.47
N VAL A 242 5.22 14.00 7.46
CA VAL A 242 4.21 13.31 6.65
C VAL A 242 4.29 11.83 6.92
N ARG A 243 3.17 11.22 7.31
CA ARG A 243 3.05 9.77 7.55
C ARG A 243 1.94 9.17 6.71
N PHE A 244 2.18 7.95 6.23
CA PHE A 244 1.16 7.14 5.59
C PHE A 244 0.76 6.00 6.52
N ARG A 245 -0.54 5.70 6.55
CA ARG A 245 -1.05 4.49 7.20
C ARG A 245 -1.16 3.39 6.15
N THR A 246 -0.29 2.40 6.21
CA THR A 246 -0.30 1.24 5.32
C THR A 246 -0.52 -0.01 6.17
N ASP A 247 -1.47 -0.86 5.77
CA ASP A 247 -1.87 -2.05 6.51
C ASP A 247 -2.16 -1.80 8.02
N GLY A 248 -2.74 -0.61 8.32
CA GLY A 248 -3.14 -0.19 9.66
C GLY A 248 -2.03 0.47 10.48
N ILE A 249 -0.77 0.46 10.04
CA ILE A 249 0.40 1.03 10.74
C ILE A 249 0.83 2.34 10.09
N LEU A 250 1.18 3.34 10.92
CA LEU A 250 1.72 4.62 10.45
C LEU A 250 3.22 4.52 10.22
N HIS A 251 3.64 4.88 9.00
CA HIS A 251 5.04 4.98 8.59
C HIS A 251 5.38 6.42 8.25
N GLU A 252 6.51 6.92 8.71
CA GLU A 252 7.01 8.23 8.32
C GLU A 252 7.58 8.13 6.89
N ILE A 253 7.13 9.04 6.02
CA ILE A 253 7.50 9.04 4.59
C ILE A 253 8.35 10.26 4.27
N ALA A 254 8.02 11.44 4.85
CA ALA A 254 8.71 12.68 4.51
C ALA A 254 8.77 13.64 5.70
N ARG A 255 9.82 14.50 5.70
CA ARG A 255 10.00 15.64 6.62
C ARG A 255 10.31 16.90 5.83
N PRO A 256 9.32 17.51 5.17
CA PRO A 256 9.57 18.75 4.48
C PRO A 256 9.94 19.87 5.47
N PRO A 257 10.62 20.95 4.99
CA PRO A 257 10.96 22.10 5.82
C PRO A 257 9.71 22.70 6.50
N ILE A 258 9.84 23.03 7.78
CA ILE A 258 8.71 23.55 8.58
C ILE A 258 8.11 24.83 8.01
N GLN A 259 8.91 25.65 7.33
CA GLN A 259 8.49 26.89 6.68
C GLN A 259 7.44 26.65 5.59
N LEU A 260 7.39 25.45 5.02
CA LEU A 260 6.40 25.07 4.01
C LEU A 260 5.07 24.59 4.59
N ALA A 261 4.99 24.35 5.90
CA ALA A 261 3.78 23.85 6.55
C ALA A 261 2.53 24.69 6.22
N PRO A 262 2.54 26.03 6.31
CA PRO A 262 1.37 26.85 5.97
C PRO A 262 0.98 26.74 4.48
N ARG A 263 1.96 26.67 3.58
CA ARG A 263 1.74 26.56 2.12
C ARG A 263 1.17 25.18 1.75
N ILE A 264 1.70 24.11 2.35
CA ILE A 264 1.16 22.73 2.17
C ILE A 264 -0.28 22.66 2.67
N SER A 265 -0.57 23.21 3.86
CA SER A 265 -1.93 23.24 4.41
C SER A 265 -2.88 24.05 3.54
N ALA A 266 -2.48 25.24 3.07
CA ALA A 266 -3.27 26.05 2.15
C ALA A 266 -3.58 25.30 0.85
N ARG A 267 -2.58 24.66 0.24
CA ARG A 267 -2.76 23.86 -0.99
C ARG A 267 -3.75 22.71 -0.80
N LEU A 268 -3.63 21.95 0.30
CA LEU A 268 -4.54 20.85 0.61
C LEU A 268 -5.98 21.35 0.84
N LYS A 269 -6.14 22.51 1.48
CA LYS A 269 -7.45 23.13 1.70
C LYS A 269 -8.08 23.61 0.40
N VAL A 270 -7.31 24.25 -0.50
CA VAL A 270 -7.78 24.63 -1.85
C VAL A 270 -8.28 23.40 -2.61
N MET A 271 -7.46 22.34 -2.65
CA MET A 271 -7.83 21.09 -3.34
C MET A 271 -9.10 20.45 -2.77
N ALA A 272 -9.34 20.62 -1.46
CA ALA A 272 -10.49 20.04 -0.76
C ALA A 272 -11.73 20.96 -0.73
N GLY A 273 -11.67 22.15 -1.35
CA GLY A 273 -12.76 23.15 -1.32
C GLY A 273 -13.00 23.74 0.07
N LEU A 274 -11.96 23.87 0.91
CA LEU A 274 -12.03 24.38 2.27
C LEU A 274 -11.61 25.84 2.35
N ASP A 275 -12.13 26.56 3.37
CA ASP A 275 -11.75 27.95 3.64
C ASP A 275 -10.31 28.06 4.14
N ILE A 276 -9.45 28.69 3.35
CA ILE A 276 -8.02 28.88 3.66
C ILE A 276 -7.80 29.89 4.78
N SER A 277 -8.73 30.87 4.90
CA SER A 277 -8.63 31.96 5.87
C SER A 277 -8.96 31.48 7.29
N GLU A 278 -9.90 30.54 7.45
CA GLU A 278 -10.26 29.97 8.74
C GLU A 278 -9.30 28.86 9.18
N ARG A 279 -8.45 29.15 10.16
CA ARG A 279 -7.41 28.24 10.69
C ARG A 279 -7.65 27.81 12.14
N ARG A 280 -8.75 28.24 12.74
CA ARG A 280 -9.07 28.04 14.17
C ARG A 280 -10.12 26.99 14.40
N LYS A 281 -10.78 26.52 13.35
CA LYS A 281 -11.86 25.52 13.41
C LYS A 281 -11.54 24.31 12.56
N PRO A 282 -11.94 23.11 12.98
CA PRO A 282 -11.89 21.93 12.13
C PRO A 282 -12.76 22.12 10.89
N GLN A 283 -12.31 21.59 9.76
CA GLN A 283 -13.06 21.60 8.51
C GLN A 283 -13.01 20.22 7.87
N ASP A 284 -14.08 19.83 7.18
CA ASP A 284 -14.19 18.59 6.41
C ASP A 284 -14.40 18.91 4.94
N GLY A 285 -13.67 18.22 4.06
CA GLY A 285 -13.75 18.40 2.62
C GLY A 285 -13.45 17.12 1.84
N ARG A 286 -13.47 17.22 0.51
CA ARG A 286 -13.20 16.11 -0.40
C ARG A 286 -12.30 16.57 -1.54
N ILE A 287 -11.41 15.65 -1.99
CA ILE A 287 -10.59 15.83 -3.18
C ILE A 287 -10.91 14.67 -4.11
N LYS A 288 -11.12 14.94 -5.38
CA LYS A 288 -11.24 13.92 -6.42
C LYS A 288 -10.03 13.98 -7.34
N MET A 289 -9.25 12.90 -7.37
CA MET A 289 -8.07 12.78 -8.21
C MET A 289 -8.32 11.79 -9.34
N LYS A 290 -8.25 12.26 -10.58
CA LYS A 290 -8.32 11.40 -11.76
C LYS A 290 -6.93 10.85 -12.08
N LEU A 291 -6.79 9.52 -12.02
CA LEU A 291 -5.55 8.82 -12.36
C LEU A 291 -5.53 8.39 -13.85
N SER A 292 -6.70 8.18 -14.43
CA SER A 292 -6.89 7.85 -15.85
C SER A 292 -8.30 8.23 -16.30
N LYS A 293 -8.60 8.03 -17.59
CA LYS A 293 -9.98 8.26 -18.12
C LYS A 293 -11.05 7.41 -17.42
N THR A 294 -10.67 6.29 -16.83
CA THR A 294 -11.60 5.32 -16.20
C THR A 294 -11.38 5.15 -14.70
N LYS A 295 -10.31 5.70 -14.12
CA LYS A 295 -9.98 5.53 -12.70
C LYS A 295 -9.84 6.88 -12.01
N ALA A 296 -10.71 7.12 -11.04
CA ALA A 296 -10.62 8.24 -10.11
C ALA A 296 -10.56 7.71 -8.67
N ILE A 297 -9.87 8.43 -7.81
CA ILE A 297 -9.75 8.16 -6.38
C ILE A 297 -10.26 9.38 -5.64
N ASP A 298 -11.14 9.16 -4.68
CA ASP A 298 -11.64 10.19 -3.79
C ASP A 298 -10.85 10.21 -2.48
N PHE A 299 -10.62 11.40 -1.94
CA PHE A 299 -10.02 11.60 -0.62
C PHE A 299 -10.99 12.38 0.27
N ARG A 300 -11.24 11.88 1.45
CA ARG A 300 -11.89 12.63 2.52
C ARG A 300 -10.82 13.36 3.32
N VAL A 301 -10.92 14.66 3.43
CA VAL A 301 -9.94 15.54 4.07
C VAL A 301 -10.55 16.12 5.34
N ASN A 302 -9.84 16.00 6.45
CA ASN A 302 -10.18 16.67 7.70
C ASN A 302 -9.02 17.51 8.17
N THR A 303 -9.28 18.75 8.58
CA THR A 303 -8.30 19.66 9.18
C THR A 303 -8.59 19.84 10.66
N LEU A 304 -7.54 19.87 11.46
CA LEU A 304 -7.63 20.11 12.91
C LEU A 304 -6.58 21.14 13.33
N PRO A 305 -6.99 22.29 13.87
CA PRO A 305 -6.07 23.26 14.48
C PRO A 305 -5.28 22.63 15.62
N THR A 306 -3.96 22.78 15.61
CA THR A 306 -3.05 22.37 16.68
C THR A 306 -2.19 23.54 17.14
N LEU A 307 -1.41 23.37 18.20
CA LEU A 307 -0.52 24.42 18.72
C LEU A 307 0.47 24.95 17.68
N TRP A 308 0.89 24.10 16.72
CA TRP A 308 1.96 24.38 15.76
C TRP A 308 1.47 24.53 14.31
N GLY A 309 0.15 24.62 14.12
CA GLY A 309 -0.51 24.75 12.82
C GLY A 309 -1.62 23.75 12.62
N GLU A 310 -2.14 23.67 11.40
CA GLU A 310 -3.23 22.75 11.09
C GLU A 310 -2.68 21.35 10.78
N LYS A 311 -3.10 20.35 11.57
CA LYS A 311 -2.93 18.95 11.21
C LYS A 311 -3.98 18.59 10.17
N ILE A 312 -3.57 17.93 9.07
CA ILE A 312 -4.48 17.47 8.02
C ILE A 312 -4.38 15.95 7.91
N VAL A 313 -5.53 15.31 7.90
CA VAL A 313 -5.65 13.86 7.67
C VAL A 313 -6.49 13.65 6.43
N MET A 314 -5.98 12.83 5.53
CA MET A 314 -6.66 12.47 4.29
C MET A 314 -6.87 10.97 4.25
N ARG A 315 -8.12 10.54 4.12
CA ARG A 315 -8.47 9.13 3.91
C ARG A 315 -8.66 8.85 2.43
N ILE A 316 -8.01 7.80 1.94
CA ILE A 316 -8.15 7.33 0.55
C ILE A 316 -9.41 6.47 0.45
N LEU A 317 -10.30 6.83 -0.46
CA LEU A 317 -11.51 6.08 -0.77
C LEU A 317 -11.32 5.44 -2.16
N ASP A 318 -10.82 4.20 -2.17
CA ASP A 318 -10.61 3.47 -3.43
C ASP A 318 -11.86 2.63 -3.75
N PRO A 319 -12.60 2.95 -4.84
CA PRO A 319 -13.80 2.22 -5.23
C PRO A 319 -13.55 0.72 -5.47
N SER A 320 -12.33 0.32 -5.85
CA SER A 320 -12.00 -1.09 -6.09
C SER A 320 -12.13 -1.96 -4.84
N SER A 321 -12.03 -1.36 -3.64
CA SER A 321 -12.21 -2.09 -2.39
C SER A 321 -13.65 -2.58 -2.16
N ALA A 322 -14.64 -1.89 -2.71
CA ALA A 322 -16.04 -2.30 -2.65
C ALA A 322 -16.40 -3.41 -3.65
N GLN A 323 -15.57 -3.61 -4.68
CA GLN A 323 -15.78 -4.63 -5.72
C GLN A 323 -15.07 -5.96 -5.40
N MET A 324 -14.45 -6.06 -4.22
CA MET A 324 -13.82 -7.32 -3.81
C MET A 324 -14.87 -8.42 -3.65
N GLY A 325 -14.68 -9.55 -4.34
CA GLY A 325 -15.51 -10.74 -4.14
C GLY A 325 -15.33 -11.33 -2.74
N ILE A 326 -16.29 -12.11 -2.29
CA ILE A 326 -16.29 -12.71 -0.95
C ILE A 326 -15.03 -13.57 -0.68
N ASP A 327 -14.48 -14.21 -1.71
CA ASP A 327 -13.27 -15.04 -1.61
C ASP A 327 -12.02 -14.23 -1.25
N ALA A 328 -11.98 -12.96 -1.65
CA ALA A 328 -10.86 -12.07 -1.34
C ALA A 328 -10.84 -11.57 0.11
N LEU A 329 -11.97 -11.64 0.81
CA LEU A 329 -12.10 -11.16 2.19
C LEU A 329 -11.40 -12.07 3.21
N GLY A 330 -11.25 -13.37 2.88
CA GLY A 330 -10.53 -14.33 3.71
C GLY A 330 -11.39 -15.06 4.73
N TYR A 331 -12.70 -15.22 4.48
CA TYR A 331 -13.54 -16.14 5.23
C TYR A 331 -13.01 -17.57 5.11
N GLU A 332 -13.19 -18.41 6.16
CA GLU A 332 -13.10 -19.85 6.02
C GLU A 332 -14.36 -20.36 5.27
N GLU A 333 -14.28 -21.52 4.63
CA GLU A 333 -15.38 -22.00 3.79
C GLU A 333 -16.71 -22.15 4.55
N ASP A 334 -16.67 -22.69 5.78
CA ASP A 334 -17.83 -22.80 6.66
C ASP A 334 -18.44 -21.43 7.02
N GLN A 335 -17.59 -20.45 7.29
CA GLN A 335 -18.00 -19.07 7.58
C GLN A 335 -18.61 -18.39 6.36
N LYS A 336 -18.02 -18.60 5.18
CA LYS A 336 -18.52 -18.10 3.90
C LYS A 336 -19.90 -18.68 3.60
N ASP A 337 -20.09 -20.00 3.81
CA ASP A 337 -21.36 -20.66 3.61
C ASP A 337 -22.44 -20.11 4.54
N LEU A 338 -22.12 -19.85 5.80
CA LEU A 338 -23.06 -19.23 6.75
C LEU A 338 -23.48 -17.84 6.26
N TYR A 339 -22.54 -17.02 5.80
CA TYR A 339 -22.84 -15.67 5.30
C TYR A 339 -23.68 -15.72 4.02
N MET A 340 -23.30 -16.55 3.04
CA MET A 340 -24.05 -16.72 1.80
C MET A 340 -25.47 -17.25 2.03
N ASN A 341 -25.64 -18.16 3.00
CA ASN A 341 -26.95 -18.66 3.37
C ASN A 341 -27.81 -17.60 4.06
N ALA A 342 -27.21 -16.73 4.88
CA ALA A 342 -27.91 -15.61 5.50
C ALA A 342 -28.36 -14.56 4.48
N LEU A 343 -27.50 -14.23 3.50
CA LEU A 343 -27.82 -13.29 2.42
C LEU A 343 -29.00 -13.77 1.55
N ARG A 344 -29.20 -15.08 1.41
CA ARG A 344 -30.31 -15.65 0.63
C ARG A 344 -31.64 -15.72 1.37
N GLN A 345 -31.68 -15.36 2.65
CA GLN A 345 -32.94 -15.33 3.39
C GLN A 345 -33.82 -14.17 2.89
N PRO A 346 -35.13 -14.36 2.78
CA PRO A 346 -36.02 -13.31 2.28
C PRO A 346 -36.15 -12.12 3.24
N GLN A 347 -35.86 -12.32 4.52
CA GLN A 347 -35.98 -11.31 5.57
C GLN A 347 -35.10 -11.63 6.76
N GLY A 348 -34.91 -10.66 7.64
CA GLY A 348 -34.15 -10.79 8.86
C GLY A 348 -32.99 -9.81 8.91
N MET A 349 -32.11 -9.95 9.88
CA MET A 349 -31.05 -9.01 10.13
C MET A 349 -29.68 -9.66 10.13
N ILE A 350 -28.74 -9.09 9.38
CA ILE A 350 -27.30 -9.43 9.40
C ILE A 350 -26.55 -8.28 10.05
N LEU A 351 -25.80 -8.58 11.11
CA LEU A 351 -25.03 -7.60 11.85
C LEU A 351 -23.53 -7.85 11.66
N VAL A 352 -22.79 -6.80 11.26
CA VAL A 352 -21.33 -6.82 11.17
C VAL A 352 -20.75 -5.93 12.26
N THR A 353 -19.90 -6.49 13.12
CA THR A 353 -19.38 -5.77 14.28
C THR A 353 -17.85 -5.77 14.33
N GLY A 354 -17.29 -4.86 15.09
CA GLY A 354 -15.85 -4.70 15.27
C GLY A 354 -15.44 -3.23 15.45
N PRO A 355 -14.18 -2.96 15.82
CA PRO A 355 -13.68 -1.59 15.96
C PRO A 355 -13.61 -0.86 14.62
N THR A 356 -13.34 0.44 14.68
CA THR A 356 -13.05 1.25 13.49
C THR A 356 -11.85 0.67 12.73
N GLY A 357 -11.98 0.57 11.41
CA GLY A 357 -10.92 0.02 10.55
C GLY A 357 -10.85 -1.51 10.51
N SER A 358 -11.82 -2.24 11.09
CA SER A 358 -11.89 -3.71 10.98
C SER A 358 -12.42 -4.21 9.62
N GLY A 359 -12.87 -3.32 8.73
CA GLY A 359 -13.34 -3.66 7.38
C GLY A 359 -14.84 -3.93 7.29
N LYS A 360 -15.65 -3.52 8.27
CA LYS A 360 -17.12 -3.75 8.29
C LYS A 360 -17.82 -3.28 7.02
N THR A 361 -17.52 -2.06 6.57
CA THR A 361 -18.10 -1.49 5.35
C THR A 361 -17.83 -2.35 4.12
N VAL A 362 -16.60 -2.87 3.99
CA VAL A 362 -16.23 -3.74 2.86
C VAL A 362 -17.02 -5.05 2.90
N SER A 363 -17.18 -5.66 4.08
CA SER A 363 -17.99 -6.88 4.23
C SER A 363 -19.46 -6.64 3.89
N LEU A 364 -20.05 -5.52 4.34
CA LEU A 364 -21.42 -5.15 3.99
C LEU A 364 -21.56 -4.87 2.48
N TYR A 365 -20.68 -4.08 1.90
CA TYR A 365 -20.72 -3.75 0.48
C TYR A 365 -20.51 -4.98 -0.41
N THR A 366 -19.66 -5.93 0.00
CA THR A 366 -19.55 -7.23 -0.70
C THR A 366 -20.88 -8.00 -0.66
N GLY A 367 -21.55 -8.02 0.49
CA GLY A 367 -22.89 -8.64 0.62
C GLY A 367 -23.94 -7.93 -0.24
N LEU A 368 -23.96 -6.59 -0.24
CA LEU A 368 -24.86 -5.81 -1.08
C LEU A 368 -24.60 -6.04 -2.58
N ASN A 369 -23.35 -6.07 -3.00
CA ASN A 369 -22.99 -6.32 -4.41
C ASN A 369 -23.42 -7.73 -4.87
N ILE A 370 -23.39 -8.74 -3.99
CA ILE A 370 -23.87 -10.09 -4.31
C ILE A 370 -25.40 -10.09 -4.53
N LEU A 371 -26.11 -9.24 -3.78
CA LEU A 371 -27.58 -9.15 -3.82
C LEU A 371 -28.09 -8.13 -4.85
N ASN A 372 -27.21 -7.27 -5.38
CA ASN A 372 -27.55 -6.17 -6.29
C ASN A 372 -27.85 -6.69 -7.70
N THR A 373 -29.07 -7.10 -7.92
CA THR A 373 -29.60 -7.51 -9.23
C THR A 373 -30.67 -6.51 -9.69
N VAL A 374 -31.05 -6.54 -10.96
CA VAL A 374 -31.97 -5.57 -11.56
C VAL A 374 -33.38 -5.61 -10.94
N ASP A 375 -33.74 -6.73 -10.36
CA ASP A 375 -35.04 -7.02 -9.75
C ASP A 375 -35.11 -6.77 -8.25
N VAL A 376 -34.02 -6.24 -7.64
CA VAL A 376 -33.93 -6.01 -6.19
C VAL A 376 -33.75 -4.52 -5.88
N ASN A 377 -34.62 -3.96 -5.08
CA ASN A 377 -34.52 -2.57 -4.61
C ASN A 377 -33.73 -2.48 -3.31
N ILE A 378 -32.50 -1.93 -3.40
CA ILE A 378 -31.58 -1.76 -2.28
C ILE A 378 -31.48 -0.30 -1.88
N SER A 379 -31.68 0.00 -0.59
CA SER A 379 -31.52 1.34 -0.03
C SER A 379 -30.56 1.33 1.15
N THR A 380 -29.64 2.31 1.18
CA THR A 380 -28.66 2.46 2.28
C THR A 380 -28.74 3.86 2.92
N ALA A 381 -28.57 3.92 4.24
CA ALA A 381 -28.37 5.14 5.01
C ALA A 381 -26.98 5.12 5.65
N GLU A 382 -26.12 6.10 5.38
CA GLU A 382 -24.71 6.11 5.75
C GLU A 382 -24.23 7.48 6.25
N ASP A 383 -23.22 7.51 7.15
CA ASP A 383 -22.71 8.74 7.78
C ASP A 383 -21.17 8.89 7.58
N PRO A 384 -20.71 9.35 6.40
CA PRO A 384 -21.42 9.42 5.11
C PRO A 384 -21.21 8.16 4.25
N VAL A 385 -21.77 8.14 3.05
CA VAL A 385 -21.47 7.16 1.99
C VAL A 385 -19.96 7.18 1.71
N GLU A 386 -19.30 6.02 1.86
CA GLU A 386 -17.86 5.90 1.66
C GLU A 386 -17.51 5.70 0.17
N ILE A 387 -18.24 4.85 -0.52
CA ILE A 387 -18.03 4.48 -1.92
C ILE A 387 -19.37 4.39 -2.63
N ASN A 388 -19.48 4.99 -3.81
CA ASN A 388 -20.69 4.89 -4.61
C ASN A 388 -20.82 3.49 -5.22
N LEU A 389 -21.96 2.86 -5.01
CA LEU A 389 -22.34 1.57 -5.57
C LEU A 389 -23.42 1.79 -6.63
N GLU A 390 -23.12 1.41 -7.86
CA GLU A 390 -24.08 1.50 -8.95
C GLU A 390 -25.27 0.54 -8.69
N GLY A 391 -26.49 0.99 -8.97
CA GLY A 391 -27.71 0.21 -8.75
C GLY A 391 -28.26 0.24 -7.33
N ILE A 392 -27.62 0.96 -6.39
CA ILE A 392 -28.05 1.07 -4.99
C ILE A 392 -28.43 2.52 -4.65
N ASN A 393 -29.55 2.69 -3.97
CA ASN A 393 -30.05 4.00 -3.50
C ASN A 393 -29.34 4.37 -2.19
N GLN A 394 -28.22 5.08 -2.29
CA GLN A 394 -27.39 5.46 -1.13
C GLN A 394 -27.76 6.86 -0.62
N VAL A 395 -28.12 6.97 0.67
CA VAL A 395 -28.49 8.20 1.34
C VAL A 395 -27.42 8.61 2.35
N ASN A 396 -26.94 9.85 2.25
CA ASN A 396 -26.10 10.45 3.28
C ASN A 396 -26.98 10.96 4.43
N VAL A 397 -26.68 10.53 5.63
CA VAL A 397 -27.27 11.07 6.85
C VAL A 397 -26.82 12.54 7.06
N ASN A 398 -27.75 13.42 7.37
CA ASN A 398 -27.49 14.82 7.67
C ASN A 398 -28.38 15.31 8.83
N PRO A 399 -27.96 15.14 10.08
CA PRO A 399 -28.75 15.52 11.25
C PRO A 399 -29.10 17.01 11.28
N LYS A 400 -28.27 17.88 10.68
CA LYS A 400 -28.53 19.34 10.61
C LYS A 400 -29.77 19.67 9.78
N GLN A 401 -30.11 18.80 8.83
CA GLN A 401 -31.31 18.91 7.98
C GLN A 401 -32.45 18.00 8.47
N GLY A 402 -32.30 17.37 9.63
CA GLY A 402 -33.29 16.44 10.18
C GLY A 402 -33.30 15.06 9.53
N MET A 403 -32.29 14.74 8.70
CA MET A 403 -32.14 13.42 8.05
C MET A 403 -31.16 12.58 8.87
N ASP A 404 -31.60 11.97 9.95
CA ASP A 404 -30.88 10.98 10.74
C ASP A 404 -31.18 9.55 10.25
N PHE A 405 -30.56 8.54 10.88
CA PHE A 405 -30.77 7.13 10.53
C PHE A 405 -32.24 6.70 10.70
N SER A 406 -32.91 7.15 11.74
CA SER A 406 -34.31 6.78 12.02
C SER A 406 -35.25 7.36 10.96
N GLN A 407 -35.05 8.61 10.55
CA GLN A 407 -35.83 9.27 9.50
C GLN A 407 -35.59 8.62 8.12
N ALA A 408 -34.33 8.30 7.80
CA ALA A 408 -33.98 7.59 6.56
C ALA A 408 -34.70 6.23 6.50
N LEU A 409 -34.64 5.43 7.57
CA LEU A 409 -35.33 4.15 7.66
C LEU A 409 -36.85 4.28 7.50
N ARG A 410 -37.48 5.26 8.17
CA ARG A 410 -38.92 5.51 8.02
C ARG A 410 -39.30 5.89 6.58
N ALA A 411 -38.40 6.58 5.87
CA ALA A 411 -38.59 6.90 4.46
C ALA A 411 -38.45 5.67 3.58
N PHE A 412 -37.43 4.83 3.80
CA PHE A 412 -37.22 3.58 3.03
C PHE A 412 -38.43 2.66 3.08
N LEU A 413 -39.02 2.46 4.25
CA LEU A 413 -40.23 1.61 4.40
C LEU A 413 -41.45 2.09 3.56
N ARG A 414 -41.37 3.26 2.93
CA ARG A 414 -42.38 3.76 1.99
C ARG A 414 -41.90 3.83 0.53
N GLN A 415 -40.70 3.30 0.28
CA GLN A 415 -40.05 3.29 -1.04
C GLN A 415 -39.91 1.86 -1.61
N ASP A 416 -40.70 0.92 -1.08
CA ASP A 416 -40.74 -0.49 -1.52
C ASP A 416 -39.35 -1.13 -1.60
N PRO A 417 -38.56 -1.13 -0.50
CA PRO A 417 -37.25 -1.73 -0.51
C PRO A 417 -37.32 -3.24 -0.25
N ASP A 418 -36.48 -4.02 -0.92
CA ASP A 418 -36.23 -5.43 -0.56
C ASP A 418 -35.14 -5.55 0.49
N ILE A 419 -34.09 -4.72 0.34
CA ILE A 419 -32.91 -4.73 1.19
C ILE A 419 -32.62 -3.33 1.73
N ILE A 420 -32.42 -3.26 3.03
CA ILE A 420 -32.09 -2.02 3.73
C ILE A 420 -30.73 -2.16 4.42
N MET A 421 -29.78 -1.26 4.15
CA MET A 421 -28.54 -1.18 4.91
C MET A 421 -28.54 0.10 5.75
N VAL A 422 -28.29 -0.05 7.04
CA VAL A 422 -28.07 1.05 8.00
C VAL A 422 -26.61 1.04 8.38
N GLY A 423 -25.92 2.12 8.09
CA GLY A 423 -24.46 2.22 8.33
C GLY A 423 -24.08 1.80 9.74
N GLU A 424 -24.82 2.23 10.74
CA GLU A 424 -24.68 1.76 12.12
C GLU A 424 -25.94 1.98 12.96
N ILE A 425 -26.11 1.16 13.98
CA ILE A 425 -27.15 1.32 15.01
C ILE A 425 -26.52 1.87 16.28
N ARG A 426 -26.91 3.13 16.65
CA ARG A 426 -26.38 3.83 17.84
C ARG A 426 -27.38 3.93 18.99
N ASP A 427 -28.65 3.93 18.69
CA ASP A 427 -29.75 4.24 19.59
C ASP A 427 -30.93 3.26 19.45
N LEU A 428 -31.82 3.29 20.42
CA LEU A 428 -32.99 2.39 20.49
C LEU A 428 -33.95 2.64 19.32
N GLU A 429 -34.21 3.88 18.96
CA GLU A 429 -35.18 4.22 17.91
C GLU A 429 -34.78 3.61 16.56
N THR A 430 -33.51 3.80 16.18
CA THR A 430 -32.93 3.19 14.95
C THR A 430 -33.00 1.66 15.02
N ALA A 431 -32.68 1.06 16.19
CA ALA A 431 -32.72 -0.39 16.39
C ALA A 431 -34.14 -0.94 16.22
N GLU A 432 -35.16 -0.29 16.82
CA GLU A 432 -36.56 -0.75 16.75
C GLU A 432 -37.09 -0.70 15.32
N ILE A 433 -36.81 0.38 14.57
CA ILE A 433 -37.27 0.50 13.17
C ILE A 433 -36.59 -0.56 12.30
N ALA A 434 -35.27 -0.76 12.47
CA ALA A 434 -34.50 -1.76 11.73
C ALA A 434 -34.99 -3.20 12.00
N ILE A 435 -35.25 -3.52 13.27
CA ILE A 435 -35.81 -4.83 13.68
C ILE A 435 -37.22 -5.02 13.12
N LYS A 436 -38.06 -3.99 13.19
CA LYS A 436 -39.41 -4.06 12.63
C LYS A 436 -39.37 -4.29 11.12
N ALA A 437 -38.47 -3.62 10.39
CA ALA A 437 -38.25 -3.89 8.98
C ALA A 437 -37.85 -5.36 8.74
N ALA A 438 -36.90 -5.89 9.52
CA ALA A 438 -36.44 -7.27 9.44
C ALA A 438 -37.54 -8.31 9.75
N GLN A 439 -38.56 -7.93 10.53
CA GLN A 439 -39.71 -8.80 10.84
C GLN A 439 -40.85 -8.71 9.82
N THR A 440 -40.83 -7.70 8.96
CA THR A 440 -41.94 -7.40 8.03
C THR A 440 -41.56 -7.58 6.55
N GLY A 441 -40.62 -8.47 6.25
CA GLY A 441 -40.35 -8.89 4.88
C GLY A 441 -39.06 -8.33 4.27
N HIS A 442 -38.23 -7.60 5.04
CA HIS A 442 -37.03 -6.98 4.50
C HIS A 442 -35.76 -7.65 5.01
N MET A 443 -34.74 -7.77 4.16
CA MET A 443 -33.38 -8.09 4.59
C MET A 443 -32.72 -6.80 5.09
N VAL A 444 -32.33 -6.76 6.37
CA VAL A 444 -31.69 -5.60 7.00
C VAL A 444 -30.21 -5.91 7.28
N MET A 445 -29.32 -5.06 6.84
CA MET A 445 -27.89 -5.16 7.12
C MET A 445 -27.42 -3.95 7.92
N SER A 446 -26.64 -4.16 8.99
CA SER A 446 -26.16 -3.03 9.79
C SER A 446 -24.85 -3.32 10.50
N THR A 447 -24.25 -2.28 11.12
CA THR A 447 -23.09 -2.43 11.98
C THR A 447 -23.35 -2.02 13.42
N LEU A 448 -22.55 -2.60 14.32
CA LEU A 448 -22.39 -2.14 15.69
C LEU A 448 -20.89 -2.06 16.03
N HIS A 449 -20.57 -1.32 17.10
CA HIS A 449 -19.22 -1.22 17.63
C HIS A 449 -19.08 -2.06 18.90
N THR A 450 -18.98 -3.37 18.73
CA THR A 450 -18.73 -4.35 19.81
C THR A 450 -17.56 -5.26 19.40
N ASN A 451 -16.98 -5.97 20.35
CA ASN A 451 -15.76 -6.76 20.13
C ASN A 451 -16.04 -8.21 19.70
N SER A 452 -17.22 -8.74 19.97
CA SER A 452 -17.63 -10.12 19.68
C SER A 452 -19.11 -10.18 19.27
N ALA A 453 -19.54 -11.32 18.74
CA ALA A 453 -20.94 -11.57 18.42
C ALA A 453 -21.81 -11.61 19.68
N ALA A 454 -21.32 -12.22 20.77
CA ALA A 454 -22.03 -12.26 22.06
C ALA A 454 -22.25 -10.85 22.65
N GLU A 455 -21.24 -9.99 22.58
CA GLU A 455 -21.38 -8.59 23.02
C GLU A 455 -22.37 -7.82 22.15
N THR A 456 -22.48 -8.14 20.86
CA THR A 456 -23.45 -7.50 19.95
C THR A 456 -24.88 -7.72 20.41
N LEU A 457 -25.23 -8.96 20.76
CA LEU A 457 -26.55 -9.30 21.29
C LEU A 457 -26.83 -8.61 22.62
N THR A 458 -25.86 -8.65 23.53
CA THR A 458 -25.94 -7.94 24.81
C THR A 458 -26.08 -6.42 24.61
N ARG A 459 -25.38 -5.83 23.63
CA ARG A 459 -25.43 -4.40 23.33
C ARG A 459 -26.83 -3.97 22.87
N LEU A 460 -27.47 -4.74 21.96
CA LEU A 460 -28.84 -4.47 21.53
C LEU A 460 -29.82 -4.49 22.72
N ARG A 461 -29.68 -5.48 23.59
CA ARG A 461 -30.49 -5.59 24.81
C ARG A 461 -30.26 -4.40 25.76
N ASN A 462 -29.00 -4.00 25.96
CA ASN A 462 -28.66 -2.84 26.79
C ASN A 462 -29.15 -1.50 26.23
N MET A 463 -29.37 -1.41 24.91
CA MET A 463 -30.04 -0.27 24.29
C MET A 463 -31.56 -0.24 24.55
N GLY A 464 -32.12 -1.32 25.11
CA GLY A 464 -33.55 -1.43 25.42
C GLY A 464 -34.36 -2.27 24.43
N VAL A 465 -33.71 -2.91 23.46
CA VAL A 465 -34.41 -3.80 22.51
C VAL A 465 -34.89 -5.06 23.24
N PRO A 466 -36.20 -5.41 23.15
CA PRO A 466 -36.75 -6.61 23.78
C PRO A 466 -36.04 -7.90 23.28
N ALA A 467 -35.71 -8.80 24.20
CA ALA A 467 -35.02 -10.05 23.91
C ALA A 467 -35.69 -10.89 22.83
N PHE A 468 -37.03 -10.95 22.85
CA PHE A 468 -37.83 -11.65 21.82
C PHE A 468 -37.60 -11.08 20.42
N ASN A 469 -37.52 -9.74 20.29
CA ASN A 469 -37.28 -9.08 19.01
C ASN A 469 -35.87 -9.40 18.47
N ILE A 470 -34.86 -9.43 19.34
CA ILE A 470 -33.50 -9.81 18.95
C ILE A 470 -33.49 -11.28 18.48
N ALA A 471 -34.04 -12.17 19.28
CA ALA A 471 -34.05 -13.62 19.01
C ALA A 471 -34.70 -13.97 17.68
N THR A 472 -35.77 -13.27 17.30
CA THR A 472 -36.56 -13.56 16.10
C THR A 472 -36.13 -12.83 14.84
N SER A 473 -35.38 -11.71 14.96
CA SER A 473 -35.02 -10.88 13.82
C SER A 473 -33.58 -11.07 13.35
N VAL A 474 -32.65 -11.33 14.28
CA VAL A 474 -31.22 -11.49 13.93
C VAL A 474 -30.98 -12.88 13.35
N ASN A 475 -30.50 -12.94 12.10
CA ASN A 475 -30.16 -14.18 11.40
C ASN A 475 -28.70 -14.56 11.59
N LEU A 476 -27.80 -13.57 11.45
CA LEU A 476 -26.36 -13.77 11.47
C LEU A 476 -25.64 -12.57 12.13
N ILE A 477 -24.59 -12.88 12.86
CA ILE A 477 -23.68 -11.87 13.41
C ILE A 477 -22.26 -12.21 12.95
N ILE A 478 -21.54 -11.20 12.46
CA ILE A 478 -20.16 -11.31 11.99
C ILE A 478 -19.31 -10.36 12.82
N ALA A 479 -18.58 -10.86 13.80
CA ALA A 479 -17.54 -10.04 14.44
C ALA A 479 -16.23 -10.15 13.64
N GLN A 480 -15.53 -9.03 13.49
CA GLN A 480 -14.47 -8.94 12.48
C GLN A 480 -13.27 -8.11 12.97
N ARG A 481 -12.07 -8.58 12.61
CA ARG A 481 -10.78 -7.88 12.74
C ARG A 481 -10.00 -7.97 11.43
N LEU A 482 -9.01 -7.11 11.26
CA LEU A 482 -8.04 -7.20 10.16
C LEU A 482 -6.65 -7.49 10.72
N ALA A 483 -6.05 -8.59 10.25
CA ALA A 483 -4.66 -8.96 10.50
C ALA A 483 -3.80 -8.68 9.26
N ARG A 484 -2.52 -8.33 9.46
CA ARG A 484 -1.57 -8.18 8.36
C ARG A 484 -1.18 -9.55 7.82
N LYS A 485 -1.09 -9.67 6.51
CA LYS A 485 -0.60 -10.89 5.84
C LYS A 485 0.92 -10.91 5.83
N LEU A 486 1.51 -12.04 6.15
CA LEU A 486 2.94 -12.25 5.96
C LEU A 486 3.31 -12.11 4.47
N CYS A 487 4.44 -11.49 4.21
CA CYS A 487 4.97 -11.38 2.86
C CYS A 487 5.42 -12.75 2.35
N ASN A 488 4.83 -13.22 1.27
CA ASN A 488 5.15 -14.53 0.70
C ASN A 488 6.59 -14.64 0.20
N SER A 489 7.23 -13.50 -0.15
CA SER A 489 8.60 -13.47 -0.67
C SER A 489 9.66 -13.62 0.43
N CYS A 490 9.36 -13.28 1.70
CA CYS A 490 10.38 -13.23 2.74
C CYS A 490 10.00 -13.89 4.06
N LYS A 491 8.75 -14.37 4.24
CA LYS A 491 8.37 -15.07 5.47
C LYS A 491 9.25 -16.30 5.71
N LYS A 492 9.64 -16.54 6.95
CA LYS A 492 10.43 -17.70 7.34
C LYS A 492 9.71 -18.50 8.41
N GLU A 493 9.95 -19.80 8.42
CA GLU A 493 9.52 -20.69 9.49
C GLU A 493 10.19 -20.28 10.79
N VAL A 494 9.40 -20.25 11.87
CA VAL A 494 9.84 -19.96 13.24
C VAL A 494 9.56 -21.17 14.09
N ASP A 495 10.59 -21.66 14.77
CA ASP A 495 10.43 -22.73 15.74
C ASP A 495 9.82 -22.16 17.04
N VAL A 496 8.60 -22.61 17.35
CA VAL A 496 7.88 -22.19 18.57
C VAL A 496 7.70 -23.41 19.45
N PRO A 497 8.16 -23.38 20.72
CA PRO A 497 8.04 -24.49 21.64
C PRO A 497 6.59 -24.97 21.81
N ARG A 498 6.39 -26.31 21.91
CA ARG A 498 5.06 -26.93 22.03
C ARG A 498 4.21 -26.35 23.16
N ASP A 499 4.83 -26.12 24.32
CA ASP A 499 4.16 -25.54 25.49
C ASP A 499 3.67 -24.10 25.26
N VAL A 500 4.39 -23.32 24.45
CA VAL A 500 3.96 -21.98 24.02
C VAL A 500 2.76 -22.08 23.09
N LEU A 501 2.78 -22.97 22.09
CA LEU A 501 1.66 -23.17 21.19
C LEU A 501 0.38 -23.59 21.95
N LEU A 502 0.50 -24.48 22.93
CA LEU A 502 -0.64 -24.88 23.77
C LEU A 502 -1.18 -23.70 24.58
N ARG A 503 -0.31 -22.90 25.19
CA ARG A 503 -0.72 -21.69 25.94
C ARG A 503 -1.39 -20.63 25.05
N GLU A 504 -0.99 -20.51 23.81
CA GLU A 504 -1.62 -19.62 22.85
C GLU A 504 -2.97 -20.12 22.34
N GLY A 505 -3.33 -21.38 22.62
CA GLY A 505 -4.65 -21.96 22.32
C GLY A 505 -4.67 -22.81 21.04
N PHE A 506 -3.51 -23.23 20.51
CA PHE A 506 -3.51 -24.17 19.38
C PHE A 506 -4.01 -25.55 19.83
N PRO A 507 -4.84 -26.21 19.00
CA PRO A 507 -5.37 -27.54 19.32
C PRO A 507 -4.24 -28.57 19.44
N GLU A 508 -4.16 -29.28 20.55
CA GLU A 508 -3.10 -30.27 20.81
C GLU A 508 -3.01 -31.33 19.71
N GLN A 509 -4.15 -31.77 19.20
CA GLN A 509 -4.27 -32.81 18.16
C GLN A 509 -3.66 -32.38 16.81
N LYS A 510 -3.52 -31.06 16.56
CA LYS A 510 -2.96 -30.50 15.33
C LYS A 510 -1.49 -30.12 15.46
N LEU A 511 -0.90 -30.19 16.67
CA LEU A 511 0.52 -29.87 16.86
C LEU A 511 1.41 -30.83 16.07
N GLY A 512 2.38 -30.26 15.33
CA GLY A 512 3.25 -31.01 14.43
C GLY A 512 2.70 -31.20 13.00
N THR A 513 1.43 -30.83 12.71
CA THR A 513 0.85 -30.92 11.35
C THR A 513 0.95 -29.61 10.57
N PHE A 514 1.39 -28.52 11.20
CA PHE A 514 1.52 -27.20 10.60
C PHE A 514 2.83 -26.54 11.02
N LYS A 515 3.20 -25.48 10.29
CA LYS A 515 4.37 -24.65 10.56
C LYS A 515 3.94 -23.24 10.87
N ILE A 516 4.61 -22.62 11.83
CA ILE A 516 4.42 -21.19 12.15
C ILE A 516 5.46 -20.38 11.36
N TYR A 517 5.01 -19.28 10.78
CA TYR A 517 5.85 -18.36 10.03
C TYR A 517 5.95 -17.01 10.73
N GLY A 518 7.12 -16.38 10.65
CA GLY A 518 7.40 -15.04 11.14
C GLY A 518 7.75 -14.05 10.03
N PRO A 519 7.62 -12.73 10.31
CA PRO A 519 8.03 -11.68 9.39
C PRO A 519 9.56 -11.55 9.35
N VAL A 520 10.13 -11.27 8.16
CA VAL A 520 11.56 -10.96 8.00
C VAL A 520 11.76 -9.54 7.49
N GLY A 521 11.17 -9.21 6.35
CA GLY A 521 11.34 -7.95 5.65
C GLY A 521 12.10 -8.12 4.33
N CYS A 522 11.64 -7.42 3.30
CA CYS A 522 12.29 -7.33 1.98
C CYS A 522 11.78 -6.08 1.26
N ASP A 523 12.36 -5.76 0.10
CA ASP A 523 11.98 -4.59 -0.70
C ASP A 523 10.51 -4.62 -1.18
N ASN A 524 9.89 -5.80 -1.23
CA ASN A 524 8.50 -5.96 -1.66
C ASN A 524 7.46 -5.80 -0.54
N CYS A 525 7.88 -5.51 0.71
CA CYS A 525 6.97 -5.48 1.85
C CYS A 525 7.38 -4.42 2.90
N LYS A 526 6.52 -4.19 3.87
CA LYS A 526 6.77 -3.31 5.02
C LYS A 526 6.98 -4.17 6.28
N GLY A 527 8.24 -4.30 6.75
CA GLY A 527 8.56 -5.06 7.97
C GLY A 527 8.11 -6.53 7.95
N GLY A 528 8.15 -7.19 6.78
CA GLY A 528 7.74 -8.59 6.64
C GLY A 528 6.25 -8.82 6.36
N TYR A 529 5.44 -7.75 6.23
CA TYR A 529 4.01 -7.85 5.97
C TYR A 529 3.62 -7.11 4.69
N LYS A 530 2.60 -7.64 3.97
CA LYS A 530 2.04 -7.04 2.77
C LYS A 530 0.55 -7.39 2.63
N GLY A 531 -0.29 -6.37 2.74
CA GLY A 531 -1.74 -6.51 2.67
C GLY A 531 -2.36 -7.04 3.97
N ARG A 532 -3.68 -7.17 3.99
CA ARG A 532 -4.47 -7.57 5.16
C ARG A 532 -5.37 -8.74 4.83
N VAL A 533 -5.80 -9.46 5.86
CA VAL A 533 -6.78 -10.56 5.78
C VAL A 533 -7.81 -10.37 6.90
N GLY A 534 -9.07 -10.67 6.61
CA GLY A 534 -10.11 -10.68 7.61
C GLY A 534 -9.96 -11.86 8.58
N ILE A 535 -10.22 -11.59 9.83
CA ILE A 535 -10.41 -12.60 10.90
C ILE A 535 -11.86 -12.47 11.33
N TYR A 536 -12.59 -13.54 11.28
CA TYR A 536 -14.04 -13.53 11.46
C TYR A 536 -14.50 -14.49 12.56
N GLU A 537 -15.48 -14.05 13.32
CA GLU A 537 -16.36 -14.85 14.16
C GLU A 537 -17.75 -14.75 13.53
N VAL A 538 -18.21 -15.82 12.88
CA VAL A 538 -19.48 -15.84 12.15
C VAL A 538 -20.44 -16.74 12.89
N VAL A 539 -21.52 -16.18 13.39
CA VAL A 539 -22.46 -16.85 14.28
C VAL A 539 -23.87 -16.76 13.72
N LYS A 540 -24.41 -17.91 13.34
CA LYS A 540 -25.83 -18.05 13.03
C LYS A 540 -26.64 -18.06 14.31
N ASN A 541 -27.74 -17.36 14.35
CA ASN A 541 -28.68 -17.37 15.48
C ASN A 541 -29.47 -18.69 15.54
N THR A 542 -28.91 -19.64 16.27
CA THR A 542 -29.52 -21.00 16.44
C THR A 542 -30.67 -21.01 17.44
N PRO A 543 -31.57 -22.01 17.42
CA PRO A 543 -32.63 -22.14 18.44
C PRO A 543 -32.09 -22.19 19.88
N SER A 544 -30.90 -22.77 20.09
CA SER A 544 -30.23 -22.78 21.40
C SER A 544 -29.80 -21.37 21.84
N LEU A 545 -29.25 -20.57 20.94
CA LEU A 545 -28.89 -19.18 21.23
C LEU A 545 -30.14 -18.32 21.46
N GLN A 546 -31.17 -18.47 20.63
CA GLN A 546 -32.45 -17.75 20.79
C GLN A 546 -33.04 -17.98 22.19
N ARG A 547 -32.99 -19.23 22.71
CA ARG A 547 -33.46 -19.53 24.07
C ARG A 547 -32.68 -18.76 25.12
N ILE A 548 -31.35 -18.79 25.05
CA ILE A 548 -30.49 -18.07 26.01
C ILE A 548 -30.73 -16.55 25.93
N ILE A 549 -30.93 -16.00 24.74
CA ILE A 549 -31.28 -14.57 24.57
C ILE A 549 -32.60 -14.24 25.27
N MET A 550 -33.63 -15.09 25.09
CA MET A 550 -34.96 -14.93 25.69
C MET A 550 -34.95 -15.11 27.21
N GLU A 551 -34.03 -15.93 27.73
CA GLU A 551 -33.81 -16.17 29.17
C GLU A 551 -32.87 -15.14 29.82
N ASP A 552 -32.61 -14.03 29.15
CA ASP A 552 -31.73 -12.95 29.61
C ASP A 552 -30.28 -13.35 29.90
N GLY A 553 -29.79 -14.40 29.24
CA GLY A 553 -28.41 -14.89 29.36
C GLY A 553 -27.38 -13.76 29.08
N ASN A 554 -26.28 -13.79 29.81
CA ASN A 554 -25.19 -12.80 29.64
C ASN A 554 -24.25 -13.17 28.48
N SER A 555 -23.27 -12.31 28.18
CA SER A 555 -22.33 -12.55 27.08
C SER A 555 -21.48 -13.82 27.24
N ILE A 556 -21.23 -14.26 28.49
CA ILE A 556 -20.48 -15.51 28.78
C ILE A 556 -21.33 -16.73 28.44
N ASP A 557 -22.62 -16.71 28.82
CA ASP A 557 -23.57 -17.79 28.52
C ASP A 557 -23.73 -17.94 27.00
N ILE A 558 -23.89 -16.81 26.30
CA ILE A 558 -23.98 -16.75 24.84
C ILE A 558 -22.70 -17.31 24.19
N SER A 559 -21.50 -16.83 24.59
CA SER A 559 -20.22 -17.32 24.04
C SER A 559 -20.01 -18.81 24.29
N THR A 560 -20.42 -19.29 25.48
CA THR A 560 -20.34 -20.72 25.82
C THR A 560 -21.21 -21.57 24.92
N GLN A 561 -22.43 -21.09 24.62
CA GLN A 561 -23.33 -21.80 23.71
C GLN A 561 -22.84 -21.75 22.27
N MET A 562 -22.30 -20.59 21.82
CA MET A 562 -21.71 -20.46 20.48
C MET A 562 -20.61 -21.50 20.23
N ARG A 563 -19.72 -21.72 21.22
CA ARG A 563 -18.69 -22.75 21.14
C ARG A 563 -19.28 -24.18 21.12
N LYS A 564 -20.34 -24.43 21.88
CA LYS A 564 -21.05 -25.73 21.86
C LYS A 564 -21.74 -25.98 20.51
N ASP A 565 -22.25 -24.93 19.87
CA ASP A 565 -22.87 -25.00 18.55
C ASP A 565 -21.82 -25.09 17.42
N GLY A 566 -20.51 -25.06 17.74
CA GLY A 566 -19.40 -25.26 16.81
C GLY A 566 -18.88 -23.99 16.12
N PHE A 567 -19.29 -22.79 16.57
CA PHE A 567 -18.79 -21.54 16.01
C PHE A 567 -17.42 -21.17 16.58
N ASN A 568 -16.49 -20.82 15.70
CA ASN A 568 -15.17 -20.34 16.08
C ASN A 568 -15.26 -18.88 16.55
N ASP A 569 -14.64 -18.57 17.68
CA ASP A 569 -14.41 -17.20 18.10
C ASP A 569 -13.28 -16.53 17.29
N LEU A 570 -13.10 -15.21 17.45
CA LEU A 570 -12.05 -14.46 16.75
C LEU A 570 -10.65 -15.02 17.00
N ARG A 571 -10.36 -15.47 18.23
CA ARG A 571 -9.06 -16.04 18.57
C ARG A 571 -8.79 -17.34 17.83
N THR A 572 -9.74 -18.25 17.84
CA THR A 572 -9.64 -19.54 17.12
C THR A 572 -9.47 -19.31 15.61
N SER A 573 -10.27 -18.40 15.01
CA SER A 573 -10.17 -18.06 13.59
C SER A 573 -8.81 -17.44 13.24
N ALA A 574 -8.25 -16.60 14.11
CA ALA A 574 -6.92 -16.02 13.91
C ALA A 574 -5.79 -17.06 13.99
N LEU A 575 -5.89 -18.01 14.94
CA LEU A 575 -4.96 -19.12 15.05
C LEU A 575 -5.00 -20.03 13.81
N LEU A 576 -6.16 -20.26 13.22
CA LEU A 576 -6.29 -20.98 11.94
C LEU A 576 -5.52 -20.27 10.82
N LYS A 577 -5.60 -18.94 10.72
CA LYS A 577 -4.81 -18.16 9.73
C LYS A 577 -3.31 -18.27 9.99
N ALA A 578 -2.87 -18.35 11.24
CA ALA A 578 -1.45 -18.58 11.57
C ALA A 578 -1.00 -20.00 11.18
N MET A 579 -1.83 -21.03 11.41
CA MET A 579 -1.56 -22.40 10.98
C MET A 579 -1.46 -22.54 9.45
N GLN A 580 -2.25 -21.76 8.71
CA GLN A 580 -2.19 -21.67 7.25
C GLN A 580 -0.97 -20.87 6.74
N GLY A 581 -0.17 -20.26 7.63
CA GLY A 581 0.98 -19.43 7.28
C GLY A 581 0.60 -18.12 6.58
N VAL A 582 -0.63 -17.63 6.79
CA VAL A 582 -1.16 -16.38 6.23
C VAL A 582 -0.71 -15.20 7.07
N THR A 583 -0.71 -15.34 8.40
CA THR A 583 -0.28 -14.30 9.35
C THR A 583 0.68 -14.87 10.39
N SER A 584 1.30 -14.01 11.20
CA SER A 584 2.18 -14.43 12.28
C SER A 584 1.43 -14.56 13.62
N LEU A 585 2.01 -15.31 14.56
CA LEU A 585 1.49 -15.41 15.92
C LEU A 585 1.50 -14.05 16.67
N GLU A 586 2.52 -13.23 16.40
CA GLU A 586 2.59 -11.85 16.92
C GLU A 586 1.37 -11.03 16.48
N GLU A 587 1.00 -11.13 15.20
CA GLU A 587 -0.13 -10.41 14.64
C GLU A 587 -1.48 -10.95 15.14
N VAL A 588 -1.58 -12.27 15.33
CA VAL A 588 -2.74 -12.89 16.01
C VAL A 588 -2.91 -12.29 17.39
N ASN A 589 -1.83 -12.21 18.16
CA ASN A 589 -1.87 -11.64 19.51
C ASN A 589 -2.25 -10.16 19.51
N ARG A 590 -1.74 -9.38 18.53
CA ARG A 590 -2.08 -7.96 18.39
C ARG A 590 -3.57 -7.70 18.16
N VAL A 591 -4.24 -8.59 17.42
CA VAL A 591 -5.64 -8.35 16.98
C VAL A 591 -6.69 -9.08 17.82
N THR A 592 -6.29 -10.06 18.66
CA THR A 592 -7.22 -10.91 19.42
C THR A 592 -6.94 -10.99 20.93
N LYS A 593 -5.82 -10.44 21.42
CA LYS A 593 -5.64 -10.24 22.88
C LYS A 593 -6.23 -8.89 23.25
N ASP A 594 -7.16 -8.90 24.19
CA ASP A 594 -7.74 -7.72 24.82
C ASP A 594 -6.72 -7.06 25.75
#